data_5d540bf4cdb7f1023c224a5c56a8b0b8
#
_entry.id   5d540bf4cdb7f1023c224a5c56a8b0b8
#
_cell.length_a   1.000
_cell.length_b   1.000
_cell.length_c   1.000
_cell.angle_alpha   90.00
_cell.angle_beta   90.00
_cell.angle_gamma   90.00
#
_symmetry.space_group_name_H-M   'P 1'
#
loop_
_entity.id
_entity.type
_entity.pdbx_description
1 polymer ?
#
loop_
_entity_poly.entity_id
_entity_poly.type
_entity_poly.pdbx_seq_one_letter_code
_entity_poly.pdbx_strand_id
1 'polypeptide(L)'
;STTVRAPFEMPEAEWTQPAATDGPLAQIAADVTARAETLGDQTDHSDAGISGFKLLDRGEDALRWRLSLIDSATQSIDTQYYLYHSDSAGLLFTSRLLEAADRGVKVRIIIDDMGTLAVSPSQAKLRDSMGALMIAHPNISLRLFNSSGNRGLLGRAWNFTTDFEQLNHRMHNKSLTADNHATIVGG
;
A
#
# COMPACT_ATOMS: atom_id res chain seq x y z
N SER A 1 -22.71 27.73 16.60
CA SER A 1 -22.98 27.37 15.20
C SER A 1 -22.01 26.30 14.76
N THR A 2 -22.52 25.07 14.62
CA THR A 2 -21.75 23.92 14.16
C THR A 2 -21.60 24.06 12.64
N THR A 3 -20.43 24.39 12.18
CA THR A 3 -20.14 24.43 10.75
C THR A 3 -20.02 22.98 10.26
N VAL A 4 -21.06 22.50 9.62
CA VAL A 4 -21.01 21.20 8.92
C VAL A 4 -20.06 21.38 7.74
N ARG A 5 -18.91 20.74 7.79
CA ARG A 5 -17.97 20.68 6.67
C ARG A 5 -18.66 19.92 5.53
N ALA A 6 -18.72 20.51 4.35
CA ALA A 6 -19.19 19.78 3.17
C ALA A 6 -18.39 18.49 3.00
N PRO A 7 -19.03 17.37 2.62
CA PRO A 7 -18.32 16.13 2.35
C PRO A 7 -17.26 16.40 1.26
N PHE A 8 -16.05 15.88 1.51
CA PHE A 8 -14.97 15.96 0.54
C PHE A 8 -15.32 15.01 -0.61
N GLU A 9 -15.73 15.56 -1.74
CA GLU A 9 -15.91 14.79 -2.96
C GLU A 9 -14.53 14.56 -3.58
N MET A 10 -14.08 13.31 -3.56
CA MET A 10 -12.90 12.91 -4.32
C MET A 10 -13.24 12.80 -5.81
N PRO A 11 -12.37 13.26 -6.72
CA PRO A 11 -12.55 13.03 -8.14
C PRO A 11 -12.68 11.53 -8.44
N GLU A 12 -13.68 11.14 -9.21
CA GLU A 12 -14.01 9.74 -9.52
C GLU A 12 -12.82 8.95 -10.09
N ALA A 13 -11.94 9.60 -10.83
CA ALA A 13 -10.72 9.03 -11.42
C ALA A 13 -9.66 8.59 -10.39
N GLU A 14 -9.75 9.01 -9.12
CA GLU A 14 -8.79 8.63 -8.07
C GLU A 14 -9.24 7.38 -7.29
N TRP A 15 -10.46 6.90 -7.46
CA TRP A 15 -11.04 5.85 -6.63
C TRP A 15 -10.59 4.44 -7.00
N THR A 16 -10.53 4.15 -8.28
CA THR A 16 -10.19 2.81 -8.77
C THR A 16 -9.13 2.88 -9.86
N GLN A 17 -8.18 1.95 -9.82
CA GLN A 17 -7.33 1.68 -10.96
C GLN A 17 -7.91 0.46 -11.68
N PRO A 18 -8.07 0.51 -13.02
CA PRO A 18 -8.50 -0.66 -13.76
C PRO A 18 -7.46 -1.78 -13.63
N ALA A 19 -7.91 -3.02 -13.80
CA ALA A 19 -7.00 -4.15 -13.90
C ALA A 19 -6.14 -4.00 -15.17
N ALA A 20 -4.85 -4.34 -15.08
CA ALA A 20 -3.98 -4.35 -16.24
C ALA A 20 -4.49 -5.34 -17.28
N THR A 21 -4.49 -4.94 -18.56
CA THR A 21 -4.94 -5.78 -19.67
C THR A 21 -3.83 -6.66 -20.22
N ASP A 22 -2.59 -6.36 -19.88
CA ASP A 22 -1.39 -7.07 -20.34
C ASP A 22 -0.35 -7.18 -19.23
N GLY A 23 0.75 -7.87 -19.52
CA GLY A 23 1.83 -8.09 -18.58
C GLY A 23 1.71 -9.41 -17.81
N PRO A 24 2.74 -9.73 -16.99
CA PRO A 24 2.85 -11.04 -16.35
C PRO A 24 1.73 -11.31 -15.33
N LEU A 25 1.23 -10.30 -14.62
CA LEU A 25 0.16 -10.49 -13.64
C LEU A 25 -1.21 -10.69 -14.32
N ALA A 26 -1.48 -10.00 -15.42
CA ALA A 26 -2.67 -10.23 -16.24
C ALA A 26 -2.68 -11.65 -16.84
N GLN A 27 -1.51 -12.14 -17.28
CA GLN A 27 -1.39 -13.52 -17.78
C GLN A 27 -1.66 -14.55 -16.67
N ILE A 28 -1.10 -14.37 -15.47
CA ILE A 28 -1.37 -15.24 -14.32
C ILE A 28 -2.86 -15.23 -13.97
N ALA A 29 -3.50 -14.07 -13.99
CA ALA A 29 -4.94 -13.96 -13.71
C ALA A 29 -5.77 -14.72 -14.76
N ALA A 30 -5.42 -14.61 -16.04
CA ALA A 30 -6.05 -15.35 -17.12
C ALA A 30 -5.88 -16.88 -16.96
N ASP A 31 -4.67 -17.33 -16.62
CA ASP A 31 -4.39 -18.75 -16.37
C ASP A 31 -5.16 -19.30 -15.17
N VAL A 32 -5.32 -18.52 -14.10
CA VAL A 32 -6.15 -18.88 -12.94
C VAL A 32 -7.60 -19.02 -13.36
N THR A 33 -8.14 -18.07 -14.12
CA THR A 33 -9.52 -18.12 -14.63
C THR A 33 -9.75 -19.33 -15.51
N ALA A 34 -8.86 -19.60 -16.46
CA ALA A 34 -8.97 -20.75 -17.36
C ALA A 34 -8.93 -22.11 -16.62
N ARG A 35 -8.06 -22.21 -15.60
CA ARG A 35 -8.04 -23.41 -14.72
C ARG A 35 -9.33 -23.57 -13.93
N ALA A 36 -9.88 -22.49 -13.50
CA ALA A 36 -11.12 -22.44 -12.76
C ALA A 36 -12.30 -22.91 -13.59
N GLU A 37 -12.39 -22.47 -14.83
CA GLU A 37 -13.43 -22.91 -15.78
C GLU A 37 -13.35 -24.42 -16.03
N THR A 38 -12.15 -24.99 -16.09
CA THR A 38 -11.95 -26.45 -16.21
C THR A 38 -12.32 -27.23 -14.95
N LEU A 39 -12.25 -26.62 -13.77
CA LEU A 39 -12.64 -27.22 -12.50
C LEU A 39 -14.11 -26.95 -12.15
N GLY A 40 -14.67 -25.87 -12.68
CA GLY A 40 -16.03 -25.36 -12.37
C GLY A 40 -17.19 -26.17 -12.93
N ASP A 41 -16.93 -27.12 -13.84
CA ASP A 41 -17.94 -28.09 -14.31
C ASP A 41 -18.47 -29.04 -13.21
N GLN A 42 -17.97 -28.87 -11.97
CA GLN A 42 -18.40 -29.62 -10.80
C GLN A 42 -19.06 -28.79 -9.69
N THR A 43 -19.15 -27.48 -9.81
CA THR A 43 -19.79 -26.64 -8.79
C THR A 43 -20.73 -25.60 -9.45
N ASP A 44 -21.99 -25.62 -9.03
CA ASP A 44 -23.10 -24.77 -9.49
C ASP A 44 -22.94 -23.27 -9.08
N HIS A 45 -21.76 -22.68 -9.31
CA HIS A 45 -21.43 -21.30 -9.01
C HIS A 45 -20.95 -20.56 -10.26
N SER A 46 -21.79 -20.49 -11.29
CA SER A 46 -21.47 -19.93 -12.60
C SER A 46 -21.10 -18.43 -12.63
N ASP A 47 -21.32 -17.69 -11.52
CA ASP A 47 -21.05 -16.25 -11.42
C ASP A 47 -19.98 -15.86 -10.37
N ALA A 48 -19.37 -16.81 -9.67
CA ALA A 48 -18.34 -16.52 -8.69
C ALA A 48 -16.98 -16.45 -9.37
N GLY A 49 -16.39 -15.25 -9.37
CA GLY A 49 -14.97 -15.07 -9.75
C GLY A 49 -14.09 -16.00 -8.92
N ILE A 50 -13.14 -16.67 -9.56
CA ILE A 50 -12.23 -17.60 -8.87
C ILE A 50 -10.94 -16.88 -8.53
N SER A 51 -10.48 -17.06 -7.28
CA SER A 51 -9.24 -16.50 -6.78
C SER A 51 -8.32 -17.61 -6.29
N GLY A 52 -7.04 -17.51 -6.63
CA GLY A 52 -6.01 -18.38 -6.09
C GLY A 52 -5.43 -17.79 -4.80
N PHE A 53 -5.23 -18.64 -3.78
CA PHE A 53 -4.63 -18.23 -2.50
C PHE A 53 -3.35 -19.00 -2.23
N LYS A 54 -2.35 -18.32 -1.68
CA LYS A 54 -1.13 -18.90 -1.18
C LYS A 54 -0.84 -18.37 0.23
N LEU A 55 -0.67 -19.27 1.18
CA LEU A 55 -0.19 -18.91 2.51
C LEU A 55 1.32 -18.66 2.46
N LEU A 56 1.75 -17.52 3.04
CA LEU A 56 3.14 -17.16 3.25
C LEU A 56 3.40 -17.15 4.76
N ASP A 57 4.02 -18.19 5.27
CA ASP A 57 4.25 -18.43 6.70
C ASP A 57 5.62 -17.92 7.18
N ARG A 58 6.51 -17.49 6.25
CA ARG A 58 7.83 -16.98 6.55
C ARG A 58 7.94 -15.52 6.12
N GLY A 59 8.52 -14.67 6.99
CA GLY A 59 8.70 -13.24 6.72
C GLY A 59 9.57 -12.96 5.49
N GLU A 60 10.62 -13.78 5.27
CA GLU A 60 11.48 -13.68 4.09
C GLU A 60 10.71 -13.95 2.79
N ASP A 61 9.84 -14.95 2.79
CA ASP A 61 9.00 -15.26 1.63
C ASP A 61 8.00 -14.14 1.39
N ALA A 62 7.41 -13.58 2.44
CA ALA A 62 6.49 -12.46 2.34
C ALA A 62 7.16 -11.20 1.73
N LEU A 63 8.41 -10.89 2.11
CA LEU A 63 9.18 -9.80 1.50
C LEU A 63 9.49 -10.12 0.04
N ARG A 64 10.00 -11.31 -0.25
CA ARG A 64 10.34 -11.75 -1.62
C ARG A 64 9.14 -11.65 -2.56
N TRP A 65 7.98 -12.12 -2.13
CA TRP A 65 6.75 -12.04 -2.92
C TRP A 65 6.30 -10.59 -3.14
N ARG A 66 6.41 -9.71 -2.13
CA ARG A 66 6.12 -8.28 -2.32
C ARG A 66 7.02 -7.65 -3.37
N LEU A 67 8.34 -7.90 -3.29
CA LEU A 67 9.29 -7.37 -4.27
C LEU A 67 8.99 -7.92 -5.67
N SER A 68 8.70 -9.22 -5.80
CA SER A 68 8.32 -9.82 -7.08
C SER A 68 7.07 -9.21 -7.68
N LEU A 69 6.04 -8.90 -6.88
CA LEU A 69 4.84 -8.22 -7.37
C LEU A 69 5.14 -6.80 -7.83
N ILE A 70 5.98 -6.05 -7.10
CA ILE A 70 6.40 -4.71 -7.51
C ILE A 70 7.16 -4.76 -8.83
N ASP A 71 8.09 -5.70 -8.97
CA ASP A 71 8.90 -5.88 -10.17
C ASP A 71 8.06 -6.30 -11.39
N SER A 72 6.99 -7.06 -11.16
CA SER A 72 6.07 -7.57 -12.20
C SER A 72 4.98 -6.59 -12.60
N ALA A 73 4.73 -5.55 -11.80
CA ALA A 73 3.70 -4.57 -12.08
C ALA A 73 4.02 -3.75 -13.32
N THR A 74 3.01 -3.57 -14.18
CA THR A 74 3.10 -2.81 -15.44
C THR A 74 2.22 -1.57 -15.46
N GLN A 75 1.17 -1.52 -14.63
CA GLN A 75 0.19 -0.45 -14.64
C GLN A 75 0.07 0.27 -13.30
N SER A 76 -0.18 -0.46 -12.22
CA SER A 76 -0.46 0.16 -10.91
C SER A 76 0.02 -0.66 -9.72
N ILE A 77 0.38 0.04 -8.65
CA ILE A 77 0.67 -0.52 -7.34
C ILE A 77 -0.08 0.29 -6.29
N ASP A 78 -0.88 -0.40 -5.47
CA ASP A 78 -1.52 0.15 -4.29
C ASP A 78 -0.95 -0.50 -3.05
N THR A 79 -0.46 0.30 -2.11
CA THR A 79 0.14 -0.25 -0.90
C THR A 79 -0.25 0.54 0.35
N GLN A 80 -0.53 -0.19 1.43
CA GLN A 80 -0.87 0.36 2.73
C GLN A 80 0.10 -0.19 3.77
N TYR A 81 0.71 0.70 4.56
CA TYR A 81 1.66 0.33 5.60
C TYR A 81 1.39 1.07 6.91
N TYR A 82 1.40 0.31 8.01
CA TYR A 82 1.28 0.86 9.35
C TYR A 82 2.56 1.53 9.82
N LEU A 83 3.69 0.92 9.54
CA LEU A 83 5.00 1.38 9.98
C LEU A 83 5.98 1.30 8.83
N TYR A 84 6.59 2.44 8.51
CA TYR A 84 7.64 2.51 7.53
C TYR A 84 8.98 2.56 8.26
N HIS A 85 9.67 1.42 8.30
CA HIS A 85 11.00 1.35 8.88
C HIS A 85 12.06 1.78 7.87
N SER A 86 13.02 2.60 8.34
CA SER A 86 14.23 2.94 7.58
C SER A 86 15.32 1.87 7.75
N ASP A 87 14.94 0.62 7.95
CA ASP A 87 15.84 -0.52 7.92
C ASP A 87 16.14 -0.96 6.48
N SER A 88 17.03 -1.92 6.32
CA SER A 88 17.44 -2.40 4.99
C SER A 88 16.27 -2.95 4.16
N ALA A 89 15.28 -3.57 4.79
CA ALA A 89 14.10 -4.10 4.10
C ALA A 89 13.18 -2.97 3.64
N GLY A 90 12.94 -1.96 4.47
CA GLY A 90 12.16 -0.77 4.11
C GLY A 90 12.82 0.06 3.01
N LEU A 91 14.14 0.22 3.04
CA LEU A 91 14.90 0.89 1.99
C LEU A 91 14.80 0.12 0.66
N LEU A 92 14.97 -1.20 0.68
CA LEU A 92 14.83 -2.04 -0.51
C LEU A 92 13.42 -1.96 -1.08
N PHE A 93 12.40 -2.02 -0.25
CA PHE A 93 11.01 -1.90 -0.65
C PHE A 93 10.73 -0.54 -1.32
N THR A 94 11.22 0.55 -0.72
CA THR A 94 11.07 1.90 -1.28
C THR A 94 11.78 2.06 -2.61
N SER A 95 13.02 1.55 -2.73
CA SER A 95 13.77 1.62 -4.00
C SER A 95 13.01 0.90 -5.13
N ARG A 96 12.41 -0.26 -4.84
CA ARG A 96 11.61 -0.99 -5.84
C ARG A 96 10.33 -0.25 -6.25
N LEU A 97 9.69 0.45 -5.32
CA LEU A 97 8.53 1.31 -5.66
C LEU A 97 8.94 2.49 -6.55
N LEU A 98 10.09 3.12 -6.26
CA LEU A 98 10.65 4.18 -7.10
C LEU A 98 10.99 3.65 -8.49
N GLU A 99 11.68 2.52 -8.59
CA GLU A 99 12.00 1.86 -9.87
C GLU A 99 10.74 1.50 -10.67
N ALA A 100 9.68 1.05 -10.00
CA ALA A 100 8.39 0.79 -10.64
C ALA A 100 7.79 2.10 -11.20
N ALA A 101 7.81 3.16 -10.40
CA ALA A 101 7.32 4.47 -10.84
C ALA A 101 8.14 5.05 -12.01
N ASP A 102 9.48 4.84 -12.03
CA ASP A 102 10.35 5.19 -13.16
C ASP A 102 9.99 4.43 -14.45
N ARG A 103 9.50 3.19 -14.32
CA ARG A 103 8.96 2.42 -15.45
C ARG A 103 7.60 2.91 -15.95
N GLY A 104 6.98 3.88 -15.27
CA GLY A 104 5.67 4.45 -15.59
C GLY A 104 4.50 3.84 -14.82
N VAL A 105 4.76 2.93 -13.87
CA VAL A 105 3.73 2.34 -13.00
C VAL A 105 3.18 3.42 -12.06
N LYS A 106 1.87 3.50 -11.93
CA LYS A 106 1.21 4.41 -10.97
C LYS A 106 1.23 3.80 -9.58
N VAL A 107 1.94 4.45 -8.66
CA VAL A 107 2.13 3.97 -7.28
C VAL A 107 1.34 4.83 -6.31
N ARG A 108 0.40 4.23 -5.58
CA ARG A 108 -0.37 4.88 -4.51
C ARG A 108 0.00 4.26 -3.17
N ILE A 109 0.38 5.12 -2.23
CA ILE A 109 0.89 4.71 -0.93
C ILE A 109 0.09 5.39 0.17
N ILE A 110 -0.41 4.61 1.12
CA ILE A 110 -0.99 5.12 2.36
C ILE A 110 -0.11 4.68 3.53
N ILE A 111 0.33 5.63 4.33
CA ILE A 111 1.16 5.39 5.52
C ILE A 111 0.44 5.93 6.75
N ASP A 112 0.46 5.20 7.86
CA ASP A 112 0.04 5.72 9.18
C ASP A 112 1.15 6.58 9.78
N ASP A 113 0.82 7.77 10.31
CA ASP A 113 1.78 8.78 10.81
C ASP A 113 2.55 8.33 12.09
N MET A 114 2.16 7.23 12.73
CA MET A 114 2.83 6.77 13.98
C MET A 114 4.21 6.15 13.80
N GLY A 115 4.58 5.75 12.60
CA GLY A 115 5.90 5.16 12.33
C GLY A 115 7.09 6.11 12.53
N THR A 116 6.81 7.36 12.95
CA THR A 116 7.81 8.41 13.10
C THR A 116 8.37 8.57 14.52
N LEU A 117 7.86 7.82 15.52
CA LEU A 117 8.08 8.11 16.94
C LEU A 117 9.38 7.57 17.54
N ALA A 118 10.07 6.63 16.91
CA ALA A 118 11.24 5.96 17.52
C ALA A 118 12.35 5.66 16.50
N VAL A 119 12.90 6.69 15.85
CA VAL A 119 14.02 6.53 14.94
C VAL A 119 15.19 7.42 15.37
N SER A 120 16.42 6.95 15.17
CA SER A 120 17.62 7.76 15.38
C SER A 120 17.63 8.98 14.42
N PRO A 121 18.37 10.05 14.74
CA PRO A 121 18.45 11.23 13.86
C PRO A 121 18.93 10.90 12.44
N SER A 122 19.83 9.96 12.28
CA SER A 122 20.32 9.50 10.97
C SER A 122 19.23 8.76 10.17
N GLN A 123 18.47 7.90 10.83
CA GLN A 123 17.34 7.19 10.23
C GLN A 123 16.21 8.16 9.86
N ALA A 124 15.94 9.15 10.70
CA ALA A 124 14.98 10.20 10.42
C ALA A 124 15.35 10.97 9.13
N LYS A 125 16.63 11.38 9.01
CA LYS A 125 17.11 12.08 7.80
C LYS A 125 16.97 11.23 6.54
N LEU A 126 17.32 9.94 6.61
CA LEU A 126 17.20 9.02 5.48
C LEU A 126 15.74 8.83 5.08
N ARG A 127 14.84 8.58 6.03
CA ARG A 127 13.39 8.49 5.81
C ARG A 127 12.84 9.75 5.15
N ASP A 128 13.21 10.93 5.66
CA ASP A 128 12.71 12.20 5.15
C ASP A 128 13.21 12.45 3.72
N SER A 129 14.45 12.05 3.41
CA SER A 129 15.00 12.12 2.05
C SER A 129 14.27 11.18 1.09
N MET A 130 14.01 9.94 1.48
CA MET A 130 13.27 8.97 0.67
C MET A 130 11.81 9.41 0.48
N GLY A 131 11.17 9.91 1.55
CA GLY A 131 9.83 10.50 1.47
C GLY A 131 9.75 11.68 0.50
N ALA A 132 10.75 12.55 0.51
CA ALA A 132 10.83 13.68 -0.41
C ALA A 132 10.97 13.22 -1.88
N LEU A 133 11.79 12.20 -2.14
CA LEU A 133 11.92 11.60 -3.48
C LEU A 133 10.59 11.00 -3.96
N MET A 134 9.90 10.27 -3.11
CA MET A 134 8.61 9.68 -3.45
C MET A 134 7.55 10.74 -3.73
N ILE A 135 7.46 11.81 -2.91
CA ILE A 135 6.50 12.89 -3.09
C ILE A 135 6.78 13.69 -4.37
N ALA A 136 8.06 13.85 -4.74
CA ALA A 136 8.45 14.58 -5.95
C ALA A 136 8.21 13.78 -7.23
N HIS A 137 7.99 12.46 -7.15
CA HIS A 137 7.85 11.62 -8.34
C HIS A 137 6.44 11.73 -8.95
N PRO A 138 6.30 12.01 -10.27
CA PRO A 138 5.00 12.27 -10.90
C PRO A 138 4.06 11.05 -10.94
N ASN A 139 4.61 9.83 -10.81
CA ASN A 139 3.86 8.59 -10.80
C ASN A 139 3.59 8.05 -9.38
N ILE A 140 3.99 8.79 -8.32
CA ILE A 140 3.76 8.38 -6.93
C ILE A 140 2.78 9.33 -6.25
N SER A 141 1.75 8.77 -5.64
CA SER A 141 0.82 9.47 -4.75
C SER A 141 0.98 8.94 -3.33
N LEU A 142 1.51 9.78 -2.44
CA LEU A 142 1.70 9.45 -1.03
C LEU A 142 0.64 10.13 -0.18
N ARG A 143 -0.08 9.36 0.65
CA ARG A 143 -1.07 9.87 1.59
C ARG A 143 -0.74 9.44 3.01
N LEU A 144 -0.91 10.36 3.96
CA LEU A 144 -0.77 10.07 5.39
C LEU A 144 -2.15 9.82 5.98
N PHE A 145 -2.34 8.65 6.56
CA PHE A 145 -3.51 8.34 7.36
C PHE A 145 -3.31 8.85 8.78
N ASN A 146 -4.37 9.42 9.36
CA ASN A 146 -4.36 9.88 10.75
C ASN A 146 -3.23 10.88 11.08
N SER A 147 -2.98 11.84 10.17
CA SER A 147 -2.00 12.88 10.39
C SER A 147 -2.40 13.75 11.61
N SER A 148 -1.64 13.66 12.70
CA SER A 148 -1.82 14.56 13.84
C SER A 148 -1.44 15.98 13.41
N GLY A 149 -2.37 16.93 13.57
CA GLY A 149 -2.17 18.33 13.14
C GLY A 149 -1.03 19.06 13.87
N ASN A 150 -0.49 18.49 14.94
CA ASN A 150 0.53 19.10 15.79
C ASN A 150 1.79 18.23 15.81
N ARG A 151 2.72 18.51 14.90
CA ARG A 151 3.95 17.71 14.67
C ARG A 151 5.12 18.04 15.63
N GLY A 152 4.97 19.04 16.50
CA GLY A 152 5.97 19.37 17.52
C GLY A 152 6.02 18.35 18.66
N LEU A 153 7.17 18.23 19.35
CA LEU A 153 7.38 17.29 20.46
C LEU A 153 6.37 17.48 21.59
N LEU A 154 6.05 18.75 21.92
CA LEU A 154 5.05 19.13 22.92
C LEU A 154 3.62 18.88 22.44
N GLY A 155 3.32 19.09 21.15
CA GLY A 155 2.03 18.80 20.57
C GLY A 155 1.73 17.31 20.48
N ARG A 156 2.74 16.46 20.30
CA ARG A 156 2.61 15.00 20.34
C ARG A 156 2.32 14.49 21.76
N ALA A 157 2.99 15.06 22.78
CA ALA A 157 2.71 14.75 24.17
C ALA A 157 1.28 15.19 24.57
N TRP A 158 0.82 16.34 24.08
CA TRP A 158 -0.53 16.84 24.31
C TRP A 158 -1.59 15.96 23.64
N ASN A 159 -1.41 15.59 22.38
CA ASN A 159 -2.31 14.69 21.68
C ASN A 159 -2.38 13.30 22.34
N PHE A 160 -1.27 12.82 22.92
CA PHE A 160 -1.25 11.54 23.65
C PHE A 160 -2.15 11.53 24.89
N THR A 161 -2.36 12.70 25.51
CA THR A 161 -3.20 12.82 26.72
C THR A 161 -4.65 13.18 26.42
N THR A 162 -4.93 13.81 25.27
CA THR A 162 -6.27 14.34 24.94
C THR A 162 -7.03 13.52 23.89
N ASP A 163 -6.35 12.82 23.00
CA ASP A 163 -6.95 12.12 21.86
C ASP A 163 -6.73 10.60 21.89
N PHE A 164 -6.92 9.99 23.09
CA PHE A 164 -6.75 8.55 23.27
C PHE A 164 -7.65 7.71 22.34
N GLU A 165 -8.84 8.20 22.01
CA GLU A 165 -9.73 7.56 21.03
C GLU A 165 -9.14 7.61 19.63
N GLN A 166 -8.55 8.72 19.22
CA GLN A 166 -7.90 8.87 17.90
C GLN A 166 -6.62 8.03 17.81
N LEU A 167 -5.93 7.83 18.94
CA LEU A 167 -4.77 6.93 19.03
C LEU A 167 -5.14 5.45 18.88
N ASN A 168 -6.38 5.08 19.22
CA ASN A 168 -6.88 3.70 19.08
C ASN A 168 -7.38 3.37 17.66
N HIS A 169 -7.69 4.37 16.83
CA HIS A 169 -8.06 4.18 15.41
C HIS A 169 -6.81 4.13 14.54
N ARG A 170 -6.09 3.00 14.56
CA ARG A 170 -4.88 2.78 13.78
C ARG A 170 -5.18 1.94 12.55
N MET A 171 -4.52 2.30 11.45
CA MET A 171 -4.54 1.48 10.26
C MET A 171 -3.53 0.34 10.42
N HIS A 172 -4.01 -0.83 10.88
CA HIS A 172 -3.18 -2.03 11.01
C HIS A 172 -3.04 -2.82 9.69
N ASN A 173 -3.67 -2.34 8.63
CA ASN A 173 -3.64 -3.00 7.33
C ASN A 173 -2.23 -2.89 6.73
N LYS A 174 -1.72 -4.02 6.30
CA LYS A 174 -0.52 -4.13 5.50
C LYS A 174 -0.90 -4.87 4.25
N SER A 175 -1.02 -4.15 3.15
CA SER A 175 -1.41 -4.72 1.87
C SER A 175 -0.56 -4.14 0.75
N LEU A 176 -0.36 -4.93 -0.28
CA LEU A 176 0.18 -4.52 -1.55
C LEU A 176 -0.61 -5.19 -2.65
N THR A 177 -1.19 -4.40 -3.52
CA THR A 177 -1.92 -4.86 -4.72
C THR A 177 -1.18 -4.38 -5.96
N ALA A 178 -0.87 -5.28 -6.87
CA ALA A 178 -0.20 -4.99 -8.12
C ALA A 178 -1.15 -5.25 -9.30
N ASP A 179 -1.25 -4.27 -10.21
CA ASP A 179 -2.03 -4.30 -11.45
C ASP A 179 -3.51 -4.66 -11.26
N ASN A 180 -4.02 -4.53 -10.04
CA ASN A 180 -5.35 -4.98 -9.63
C ASN A 180 -5.62 -6.48 -9.90
N HIS A 181 -4.57 -7.30 -9.96
CA HIS A 181 -4.63 -8.75 -10.18
C HIS A 181 -4.13 -9.56 -9.00
N ALA A 182 -3.07 -9.10 -8.33
CA ALA A 182 -2.46 -9.85 -7.25
C ALA A 182 -2.33 -9.00 -6.00
N THR A 183 -2.71 -9.55 -4.85
CA THR A 183 -2.67 -8.85 -3.56
C THR A 183 -1.97 -9.70 -2.50
N ILE A 184 -1.08 -9.08 -1.74
CA ILE A 184 -0.54 -9.64 -0.49
C ILE A 184 -1.11 -8.84 0.67
N VAL A 185 -1.65 -9.54 1.67
CA VAL A 185 -2.17 -8.97 2.92
C VAL A 185 -1.47 -9.58 4.11
N GLY A 186 -1.37 -8.82 5.20
CA GLY A 186 -0.75 -9.27 6.44
C GLY A 186 0.67 -8.72 6.64
N GLY A 187 1.29 -9.07 7.76
CA GLY A 187 2.65 -8.62 8.11
C GLY A 187 2.98 -8.84 9.57
#